data_8e48ce08c5d3eb8ae75a99f517892981
#
_entry.id   8e48ce08c5d3eb8ae75a99f517892981
#
_cell.length_a   1.000
_cell.length_b   1.000
_cell.length_c   1.000
_cell.angle_alpha   90.00
_cell.angle_beta   90.00
_cell.angle_gamma   90.00
#
_symmetry.space_group_name_H-M   'P 1'
#
loop_
_entity.id
_entity.type
_entity.pdbx_description
1 polymer ?
#
loop_
_entity_poly.entity_id
_entity_poly.type
_entity_poly.pdbx_seq_one_letter_code
_entity_poly.pdbx_strand_id
1 'polypeptide(L)'
;MSWTDIGAIGELIGAIGLFISILFVAYEMKLKRKDEQAREYESVNLKTIELNLAAAQSPSLSGALSKWWQQTDGMWGKVKEGLTEKGLDEIFTIEEKTALRHYWFSMMVWLNLALSKEERNSYDSNQNKSGFVNILNYARLFGSMDNVTFNRLSEKFS
;
A
#
# COMPACT_ATOMS: atom_id res chain seq x y z
N MET A 1 -27.16 -56.99 -20.20
CA MET A 1 -26.73 -55.58 -20.19
C MET A 1 -26.99 -55.03 -21.58
N SER A 2 -27.85 -54.05 -21.72
CA SER A 2 -28.17 -53.46 -23.01
C SER A 2 -27.11 -52.39 -23.36
N TRP A 3 -26.95 -52.09 -24.67
CA TRP A 3 -26.04 -51.01 -25.10
C TRP A 3 -26.43 -49.67 -24.49
N THR A 4 -27.69 -49.45 -24.15
CA THR A 4 -28.21 -48.28 -23.46
C THR A 4 -27.73 -48.17 -22.01
N ASP A 5 -27.59 -49.30 -21.31
CA ASP A 5 -27.09 -49.32 -19.91
C ASP A 5 -25.61 -48.92 -19.86
N ILE A 6 -24.81 -49.36 -20.85
CA ILE A 6 -23.39 -49.01 -20.96
C ILE A 6 -23.22 -47.51 -21.26
N GLY A 7 -24.06 -46.96 -22.14
CA GLY A 7 -24.07 -45.52 -22.44
C GLY A 7 -24.38 -44.67 -21.21
N ALA A 8 -25.40 -45.02 -20.48
CA ALA A 8 -25.79 -44.28 -19.24
C ALA A 8 -24.69 -44.30 -18.15
N ILE A 9 -23.97 -45.41 -18.00
CA ILE A 9 -22.83 -45.50 -17.09
C ILE A 9 -21.68 -44.61 -17.58
N GLY A 10 -21.40 -44.57 -18.88
CA GLY A 10 -20.39 -43.71 -19.47
C GLY A 10 -20.67 -42.22 -19.26
N GLU A 11 -21.93 -41.80 -19.45
CA GLU A 11 -22.37 -40.42 -19.15
C GLU A 11 -22.22 -40.06 -17.69
N LEU A 12 -22.56 -40.95 -16.77
CA LEU A 12 -22.43 -40.72 -15.32
C LEU A 12 -20.95 -40.54 -14.91
N ILE A 13 -20.08 -41.43 -15.43
CA ILE A 13 -18.62 -41.33 -15.17
C ILE A 13 -18.06 -40.05 -15.76
N GLY A 14 -18.48 -39.66 -16.96
CA GLY A 14 -18.09 -38.41 -17.60
C GLY A 14 -18.52 -37.18 -16.79
N ALA A 15 -19.75 -37.16 -16.29
CA ALA A 15 -20.27 -36.07 -15.46
C ALA A 15 -19.52 -35.95 -14.12
N ILE A 16 -19.22 -37.08 -13.48
CA ILE A 16 -18.39 -37.07 -12.23
C ILE A 16 -16.99 -36.57 -12.50
N GLY A 17 -16.34 -37.01 -13.59
CA GLY A 17 -15.01 -36.55 -13.98
C GLY A 17 -14.96 -35.04 -14.24
N LEU A 18 -15.97 -34.52 -14.92
CA LEU A 18 -16.11 -33.08 -15.19
C LEU A 18 -16.31 -32.29 -13.90
N PHE A 19 -17.12 -32.77 -12.97
CA PHE A 19 -17.32 -32.12 -11.66
C PHE A 19 -16.03 -32.09 -10.83
N ILE A 20 -15.27 -33.18 -10.77
CA ILE A 20 -13.99 -33.27 -10.11
C ILE A 20 -12.99 -32.26 -10.72
N SER A 21 -12.96 -32.16 -12.05
CA SER A 21 -12.09 -31.23 -12.77
C SER A 21 -12.41 -29.79 -12.44
N ILE A 22 -13.69 -29.41 -12.34
CA ILE A 22 -14.12 -28.08 -11.95
C ILE A 22 -13.69 -27.76 -10.51
N LEU A 23 -13.86 -28.70 -9.57
CA LEU A 23 -13.42 -28.53 -8.18
C LEU A 23 -11.90 -28.36 -8.10
N PHE A 24 -11.15 -29.12 -8.88
CA PHE A 24 -9.69 -29.02 -8.92
C PHE A 24 -9.24 -27.64 -9.44
N VAL A 25 -9.82 -27.16 -10.53
CA VAL A 25 -9.52 -25.82 -11.08
C VAL A 25 -9.90 -24.73 -10.07
N ALA A 26 -11.05 -24.84 -9.42
CA ALA A 26 -11.47 -23.89 -8.39
C ALA A 26 -10.48 -23.85 -7.20
N TYR A 27 -9.98 -25.01 -6.79
CA TYR A 27 -8.97 -25.13 -5.73
C TYR A 27 -7.62 -24.51 -6.17
N GLU A 28 -7.15 -24.80 -7.38
CA GLU A 28 -5.94 -24.18 -7.93
C GLU A 28 -6.05 -22.65 -8.03
N MET A 29 -7.19 -22.13 -8.49
CA MET A 29 -7.42 -20.70 -8.55
C MET A 29 -7.38 -20.06 -7.15
N LYS A 30 -7.90 -20.73 -6.12
CA LYS A 30 -7.82 -20.25 -4.73
C LYS A 30 -6.39 -20.22 -4.22
N LEU A 31 -5.57 -21.22 -4.54
CA LEU A 31 -4.14 -21.24 -4.19
C LEU A 31 -3.38 -20.12 -4.89
N LYS A 32 -3.57 -19.96 -6.21
CA LYS A 32 -2.92 -18.89 -6.99
C LYS A 32 -3.25 -17.51 -6.45
N ARG A 33 -4.50 -17.25 -6.07
CA ARG A 33 -4.89 -15.97 -5.45
C ARG A 33 -4.13 -15.69 -4.14
N LYS A 34 -3.92 -16.72 -3.30
CA LYS A 34 -3.14 -16.57 -2.06
C LYS A 34 -1.67 -16.24 -2.35
N ASP A 35 -1.08 -16.91 -3.33
CA ASP A 35 0.31 -16.66 -3.72
C ASP A 35 0.48 -15.27 -4.34
N GLU A 36 -0.48 -14.82 -5.14
CA GLU A 36 -0.50 -13.46 -5.68
C GLU A 36 -0.60 -12.42 -4.56
N GLN A 37 -1.49 -12.62 -3.58
CA GLN A 37 -1.60 -11.74 -2.41
C GLN A 37 -0.29 -11.67 -1.63
N ALA A 38 0.36 -12.82 -1.39
CA ALA A 38 1.64 -12.85 -0.70
C ALA A 38 2.72 -12.08 -1.44
N ARG A 39 2.86 -12.28 -2.75
CA ARG A 39 3.83 -11.54 -3.59
C ARG A 39 3.55 -10.04 -3.64
N GLU A 40 2.29 -9.65 -3.69
CA GLU A 40 1.91 -8.23 -3.68
C GLU A 40 2.26 -7.58 -2.35
N TYR A 41 2.00 -8.27 -1.23
CA TYR A 41 2.40 -7.81 0.10
C TYR A 41 3.92 -7.66 0.22
N GLU A 42 4.67 -8.66 -0.25
CA GLU A 42 6.13 -8.62 -0.30
C GLU A 42 6.64 -7.44 -1.14
N SER A 43 6.05 -7.20 -2.31
CA SER A 43 6.44 -6.08 -3.18
C SER A 43 6.23 -4.70 -2.53
N VAL A 44 5.18 -4.55 -1.71
CA VAL A 44 4.92 -3.31 -0.95
C VAL A 44 5.96 -3.14 0.14
N ASN A 45 6.29 -4.21 0.87
CA ASN A 45 7.30 -4.18 1.93
C ASN A 45 8.70 -3.90 1.37
N LEU A 46 9.08 -4.54 0.26
CA LEU A 46 10.38 -4.29 -0.39
C LEU A 46 10.50 -2.83 -0.81
N LYS A 47 9.45 -2.23 -1.36
CA LYS A 47 9.46 -0.81 -1.74
C LYS A 47 9.61 0.13 -0.54
N THR A 48 9.00 -0.22 0.59
CA THR A 48 9.18 0.51 1.85
C THR A 48 10.63 0.43 2.34
N ILE A 49 11.24 -0.76 2.26
CA ILE A 49 12.65 -0.96 2.64
C ILE A 49 13.57 -0.14 1.72
N GLU A 50 13.35 -0.15 0.41
CA GLU A 50 14.12 0.64 -0.55
C GLU A 50 14.05 2.15 -0.24
N LEU A 51 12.87 2.69 0.05
CA LEU A 51 12.69 4.10 0.41
C LEU A 51 13.42 4.46 1.71
N ASN A 52 13.33 3.60 2.72
CA ASN A 52 14.02 3.81 3.98
C ASN A 52 15.55 3.70 3.82
N LEU A 53 16.01 2.77 3.00
CA LEU A 53 17.44 2.62 2.70
C LEU A 53 17.98 3.83 1.95
N ALA A 54 17.26 4.31 0.94
CA ALA A 54 17.62 5.53 0.21
C ALA A 54 17.67 6.75 1.14
N ALA A 55 16.74 6.85 2.08
CA ALA A 55 16.74 7.89 3.10
C ALA A 55 17.96 7.80 4.03
N ALA A 56 18.31 6.58 4.46
CA ALA A 56 19.47 6.36 5.32
C ALA A 56 20.81 6.63 4.62
N GLN A 57 20.89 6.42 3.32
CA GLN A 57 22.08 6.67 2.50
C GLN A 57 22.29 8.15 2.15
N SER A 58 21.27 8.99 2.31
CA SER A 58 21.35 10.43 2.06
C SER A 58 21.54 11.20 3.39
N PRO A 59 22.72 11.76 3.68
CA PRO A 59 22.95 12.48 4.94
C PRO A 59 22.01 13.68 5.12
N SER A 60 21.70 14.40 4.05
CA SER A 60 20.79 15.55 4.08
C SER A 60 19.36 15.11 4.37
N LEU A 61 18.88 14.02 3.75
CA LEU A 61 17.55 13.50 3.99
C LEU A 61 17.43 12.85 5.39
N SER A 62 18.44 12.11 5.82
CA SER A 62 18.48 11.51 7.15
C SER A 62 18.45 12.58 8.26
N GLY A 63 19.23 13.64 8.11
CA GLY A 63 19.21 14.79 9.03
C GLY A 63 17.86 15.52 9.03
N ALA A 64 17.28 15.75 7.86
CA ALA A 64 15.98 16.38 7.72
C ALA A 64 14.85 15.52 8.33
N LEU A 65 14.86 14.20 8.11
CA LEU A 65 13.91 13.28 8.74
C LEU A 65 14.04 13.25 10.27
N SER A 66 15.28 13.29 10.79
CA SER A 66 15.50 13.35 12.24
C SER A 66 14.89 14.61 12.86
N LYS A 67 15.07 15.79 12.22
CA LYS A 67 14.41 17.04 12.63
C LYS A 67 12.88 16.93 12.50
N TRP A 68 12.39 16.32 11.43
CA TRP A 68 10.97 16.15 11.20
C TRP A 68 10.31 15.31 12.30
N TRP A 69 10.90 14.21 12.71
CA TRP A 69 10.35 13.37 13.77
C TRP A 69 10.33 14.02 15.14
N GLN A 70 11.13 15.07 15.36
CA GLN A 70 11.00 15.92 16.54
C GLN A 70 9.75 16.81 16.50
N GLN A 71 9.16 17.02 15.32
CA GLN A 71 7.94 17.79 15.12
C GLN A 71 6.67 16.92 15.08
N THR A 72 6.80 15.62 15.26
CA THR A 72 5.70 14.66 15.25
C THR A 72 5.68 13.83 16.53
N ASP A 73 4.54 13.19 16.82
CA ASP A 73 4.39 12.27 17.96
C ASP A 73 4.86 10.84 17.53
N GLY A 74 6.15 10.70 17.28
CA GLY A 74 6.76 9.47 16.79
C GLY A 74 6.83 9.40 15.25
N MET A 75 7.31 8.27 14.74
CA MET A 75 7.68 8.10 13.33
C MET A 75 6.53 8.34 12.33
N TRP A 76 5.32 7.97 12.69
CA TRP A 76 4.10 8.14 11.88
C TRP A 76 3.00 8.86 12.65
N GLY A 77 3.39 9.64 13.66
CA GLY A 77 2.49 10.32 14.58
C GLY A 77 1.88 11.59 13.98
N LYS A 78 1.00 12.22 14.73
CA LYS A 78 0.43 13.50 14.34
C LYS A 78 1.51 14.60 14.41
N VAL A 79 1.39 15.57 13.52
CA VAL A 79 2.19 16.81 13.60
C VAL A 79 1.82 17.58 14.85
N LYS A 80 2.81 18.11 15.57
CA LYS A 80 2.59 18.94 16.73
C LYS A 80 1.72 20.16 16.38
N GLU A 81 0.85 20.52 17.31
CA GLU A 81 -0.06 21.65 17.12
C GLU A 81 0.73 22.94 16.86
N GLY A 82 0.22 23.74 15.91
CA GLY A 82 0.82 25.02 15.56
C GLY A 82 1.88 24.98 14.46
N LEU A 83 2.33 23.80 14.01
CA LEU A 83 3.24 23.72 12.89
C LEU A 83 2.52 24.04 11.57
N THR A 84 2.94 25.14 10.96
CA THR A 84 2.41 25.61 9.67
C THR A 84 3.49 25.52 8.60
N GLU A 85 3.11 25.69 7.33
CA GLU A 85 4.06 25.78 6.22
C GLU A 85 5.13 26.86 6.46
N LYS A 86 4.76 28.02 7.04
CA LYS A 86 5.70 29.08 7.41
C LYS A 86 6.66 28.65 8.52
N GLY A 87 6.19 27.88 9.50
CA GLY A 87 7.03 27.35 10.58
C GLY A 87 8.08 26.36 10.09
N LEU A 88 7.84 25.70 8.95
CA LEU A 88 8.84 24.84 8.32
C LEU A 88 10.07 25.63 7.83
N ASP A 89 9.91 26.90 7.44
CA ASP A 89 11.01 27.74 6.97
C ASP A 89 12.00 28.12 8.09
N GLU A 90 11.56 28.08 9.34
CA GLU A 90 12.38 28.33 10.52
C GLU A 90 13.16 27.07 10.97
N ILE A 91 12.63 25.87 10.67
CA ILE A 91 13.17 24.58 11.13
C ILE A 91 14.11 23.96 10.08
N PHE A 92 13.77 24.10 8.81
CA PHE A 92 14.41 23.39 7.70
C PHE A 92 15.04 24.34 6.70
N THR A 93 16.23 24.00 6.22
CA THR A 93 16.82 24.67 5.07
C THR A 93 16.03 24.37 3.80
N ILE A 94 16.27 25.16 2.75
CA ILE A 94 15.64 24.93 1.43
C ILE A 94 15.97 23.53 0.90
N GLU A 95 17.22 23.07 1.08
CA GLU A 95 17.68 21.75 0.65
C GLU A 95 16.97 20.64 1.43
N GLU A 96 16.85 20.77 2.74
CA GLU A 96 16.14 19.80 3.61
C GLU A 96 14.65 19.74 3.26
N LYS A 97 14.00 20.87 3.03
CA LYS A 97 12.60 20.90 2.58
C LYS A 97 12.42 20.22 1.24
N THR A 98 13.33 20.46 0.30
CA THR A 98 13.30 19.82 -1.02
C THR A 98 13.46 18.30 -0.89
N ALA A 99 14.41 17.84 -0.09
CA ALA A 99 14.62 16.42 0.17
C ALA A 99 13.39 15.76 0.82
N LEU A 100 12.79 16.39 1.84
CA LEU A 100 11.57 15.93 2.48
C LEU A 100 10.37 15.93 1.52
N ARG A 101 10.24 16.94 0.67
CA ARG A 101 9.20 17.01 -0.34
C ARG A 101 9.28 15.81 -1.31
N HIS A 102 10.46 15.49 -1.81
CA HIS A 102 10.65 14.31 -2.69
C HIS A 102 10.40 13.00 -1.95
N TYR A 103 10.82 12.90 -0.71
CA TYR A 103 10.57 11.72 0.12
C TYR A 103 9.07 11.49 0.33
N TRP A 104 8.33 12.51 0.74
CA TRP A 104 6.89 12.42 0.93
C TRP A 104 6.11 12.19 -0.36
N PHE A 105 6.58 12.74 -1.48
CA PHE A 105 6.03 12.42 -2.79
C PHE A 105 6.19 10.92 -3.12
N SER A 106 7.38 10.36 -2.88
CA SER A 106 7.63 8.93 -3.10
C SER A 106 6.78 8.05 -2.19
N MET A 107 6.62 8.44 -0.91
CA MET A 107 5.73 7.76 0.03
C MET A 107 4.26 7.82 -0.41
N MET A 108 3.83 8.94 -0.99
CA MET A 108 2.48 9.09 -1.52
C MET A 108 2.24 8.19 -2.74
N VAL A 109 3.22 8.09 -3.66
CA VAL A 109 3.15 7.15 -4.79
C VAL A 109 3.03 5.71 -4.30
N TRP A 110 3.85 5.34 -3.30
CA TRP A 110 3.75 4.03 -2.64
C TRP A 110 2.37 3.80 -2.01
N LEU A 111 1.84 4.80 -1.29
CA LEU A 111 0.52 4.73 -0.68
C LEU A 111 -0.58 4.52 -1.72
N ASN A 112 -0.54 5.24 -2.85
CA ASN A 112 -1.48 5.04 -3.95
C ASN A 112 -1.41 3.61 -4.52
N LEU A 113 -0.21 3.05 -4.61
CA LEU A 113 -0.03 1.66 -5.04
C LEU A 113 -0.63 0.68 -4.02
N ALA A 114 -0.39 0.90 -2.72
CA ALA A 114 -0.96 0.07 -1.66
C ALA A 114 -2.50 0.10 -1.67
N LEU A 115 -3.11 1.29 -1.82
CA LEU A 115 -4.55 1.44 -1.93
C LEU A 115 -5.14 0.75 -3.16
N SER A 116 -4.50 0.88 -4.32
CA SER A 116 -4.95 0.19 -5.54
C SER A 116 -4.93 -1.33 -5.41
N LYS A 117 -4.06 -1.86 -4.56
CA LYS A 117 -4.01 -3.28 -4.22
C LYS A 117 -5.08 -3.69 -3.21
N GLU A 118 -5.40 -2.82 -2.25
CA GLU A 118 -6.51 -3.02 -1.32
C GLU A 118 -7.85 -3.08 -2.03
N GLU A 119 -8.10 -2.16 -2.98
CA GLU A 119 -9.32 -2.16 -3.81
C GLU A 119 -9.50 -3.50 -4.56
N ARG A 120 -8.41 -4.23 -4.80
CA ARG A 120 -8.41 -5.58 -5.37
C ARG A 120 -8.44 -6.71 -4.32
N ASN A 121 -8.68 -6.39 -3.05
CA ASN A 121 -8.63 -7.35 -1.93
C ASN A 121 -7.29 -8.11 -1.80
N SER A 122 -6.20 -7.49 -2.23
CA SER A 122 -4.88 -8.10 -2.17
C SER A 122 -3.99 -7.54 -1.06
N TYR A 123 -4.41 -6.46 -0.41
CA TYR A 123 -3.68 -5.82 0.69
C TYR A 123 -4.66 -5.25 1.71
N ASP A 124 -4.46 -5.54 3.01
CA ASP A 124 -5.26 -4.99 4.10
C ASP A 124 -4.57 -3.78 4.72
N SER A 125 -5.11 -2.59 4.48
CA SER A 125 -4.62 -1.31 5.00
C SER A 125 -5.23 -0.93 6.36
N ASN A 126 -6.23 -1.66 6.85
CA ASN A 126 -7.00 -1.28 8.05
C ASN A 126 -6.12 -1.12 9.29
N GLN A 127 -5.04 -1.90 9.40
CA GLN A 127 -4.11 -1.83 10.53
C GLN A 127 -3.29 -0.54 10.58
N ASN A 128 -3.18 0.20 9.46
CA ASN A 128 -2.32 1.37 9.32
C ASN A 128 -3.03 2.66 8.88
N LYS A 129 -4.38 2.70 8.94
CA LYS A 129 -5.16 3.88 8.49
C LYS A 129 -4.68 5.21 9.07
N SER A 130 -4.43 5.27 10.37
CA SER A 130 -3.96 6.50 11.01
C SER A 130 -2.58 6.95 10.50
N GLY A 131 -1.68 6.01 10.27
CA GLY A 131 -0.37 6.28 9.68
C GLY A 131 -0.48 6.82 8.25
N PHE A 132 -1.39 6.28 7.46
CA PHE A 132 -1.65 6.74 6.10
C PHE A 132 -2.19 8.17 6.04
N VAL A 133 -3.14 8.51 6.90
CA VAL A 133 -3.65 9.89 7.02
C VAL A 133 -2.52 10.86 7.41
N ASN A 134 -1.62 10.46 8.31
CA ASN A 134 -0.48 11.29 8.67
C ASN A 134 0.49 11.49 7.51
N ILE A 135 0.79 10.46 6.71
CA ILE A 135 1.61 10.58 5.49
C ILE A 135 0.99 11.56 4.50
N LEU A 136 -0.33 11.52 4.30
CA LEU A 136 -1.03 12.46 3.44
C LEU A 136 -0.91 13.91 3.98
N ASN A 137 -1.04 14.10 5.29
CA ASN A 137 -0.83 15.39 5.93
C ASN A 137 0.60 15.91 5.73
N TYR A 138 1.62 15.06 5.85
CA TYR A 138 3.00 15.42 5.61
C TYR A 138 3.23 15.83 4.15
N ALA A 139 2.75 15.01 3.20
CA ALA A 139 2.86 15.32 1.78
C ALA A 139 2.21 16.66 1.43
N ARG A 140 1.05 16.98 2.02
CA ARG A 140 0.38 18.27 1.86
C ARG A 140 1.21 19.41 2.46
N LEU A 141 1.71 19.26 3.67
CA LEU A 141 2.45 20.29 4.40
C LEU A 141 3.75 20.68 3.68
N PHE A 142 4.41 19.70 3.04
CA PHE A 142 5.61 19.94 2.22
C PHE A 142 5.30 20.31 0.75
N GLY A 143 4.05 20.56 0.40
CA GLY A 143 3.65 20.95 -0.95
C GLY A 143 3.84 19.84 -2.00
N SER A 144 3.88 18.58 -1.57
CA SER A 144 3.94 17.40 -2.46
C SER A 144 2.56 17.00 -2.98
N MET A 145 1.50 17.57 -2.44
CA MET A 145 0.11 17.24 -2.75
C MET A 145 -0.76 18.49 -2.65
N ASP A 146 -1.68 18.67 -3.59
CA ASP A 146 -2.70 19.69 -3.52
C ASP A 146 -3.88 19.28 -2.59
N ASN A 147 -4.68 20.26 -2.18
CA ASN A 147 -5.80 20.02 -1.27
C ASN A 147 -6.92 19.14 -1.88
N VAL A 148 -7.10 19.17 -3.19
CA VAL A 148 -8.14 18.36 -3.87
C VAL A 148 -7.75 16.88 -3.81
N THR A 149 -6.51 16.58 -4.14
CA THR A 149 -5.96 15.22 -4.06
C THR A 149 -5.94 14.74 -2.61
N PHE A 150 -5.55 15.59 -1.65
CA PHE A 150 -5.59 15.28 -0.22
C PHE A 150 -6.99 14.87 0.24
N ASN A 151 -8.02 15.68 -0.04
CA ASN A 151 -9.39 15.40 0.40
C ASN A 151 -9.89 14.09 -0.19
N ARG A 152 -9.69 13.87 -1.50
CA ARG A 152 -10.08 12.63 -2.17
C ARG A 152 -9.44 11.37 -1.57
N LEU A 153 -8.17 11.45 -1.19
CA LEU A 153 -7.47 10.31 -0.59
C LEU A 153 -7.84 10.13 0.87
N SER A 154 -7.98 11.20 1.64
CA SER A 154 -8.34 11.13 3.07
C SER A 154 -9.73 10.54 3.30
N GLU A 155 -10.69 10.79 2.40
CA GLU A 155 -12.03 10.19 2.45
C GLU A 155 -12.00 8.66 2.37
N LYS A 156 -10.99 8.08 1.72
CA LYS A 156 -10.84 6.61 1.66
C LYS A 156 -10.41 5.98 3.00
N PHE A 157 -9.94 6.78 3.96
CA PHE A 157 -9.47 6.34 5.27
C PHE A 157 -10.37 6.78 6.43
N SER A 158 -11.39 7.57 6.18
CA SER A 158 -12.42 7.92 7.14
C SER A 158 -13.51 6.85 7.17
#